data_5a55bf759bf6b1828d9e1311864208bc
#
_entry.id   5a55bf759bf6b1828d9e1311864208bc
#
_cell.length_a   1.000
_cell.length_b   1.000
_cell.length_c   1.000
_cell.angle_alpha   90.00
_cell.angle_beta   90.00
_cell.angle_gamma   90.00
#
_symmetry.space_group_name_H-M   'P 1'
#
loop_
_entity.id
_entity.type
_entity.pdbx_description
1 polymer ?
#
loop_
_entity_poly.entity_id
_entity_poly.type
_entity_poly.pdbx_seq_one_letter_code
_entity_poly.pdbx_strand_id
1 'polypeptide(L)'
;MSNHTLSSVERTAFASSHASLCALGTYLRQIDFFAPLEARVHLKQKVCKYTPIQKVEMVFVALLAGAKAITHTSTTLRVDPALQHAFGLPGCADQSVLAETLNAATDQDVAALRTAVEELFQQHSQACRHDFAQDLLVLDSDLAPLPASRKAEGAERCYMGRCRSRTGRKLVRVRAGPYQETVWEAIRRGRTLEGLDLLKEAVTAAERVLGLAGDDDGTRAKRARTELRLDSSWGSTAALNWLLLRGYHVTTKFTSTSRVQKLVRPIQAWQPTASPGREVAAVPEPVRLAKPTVQYAVRTPSKEQAAGYHYAVLVTSRAELPMQAAVDRYDGRAALEAEIKSDKQGLGLGVLRKRKLAAQELLGLLGQLAHNVLIWARGWLTGGAPRLATFGIVRLVREVWTIPGRVTLVGTQVQRIRLSALHPRARDVCAGLRRLIPPSQTRVALA
;
A
#
# COMPACT_ATOMS: atom_id res chain seq x y z
N MET A 1 38.48 -35.38 -37.02
CA MET A 1 38.62 -34.16 -36.22
C MET A 1 37.36 -33.32 -36.40
N SER A 2 36.44 -33.48 -35.47
CA SER A 2 35.14 -32.76 -35.52
C SER A 2 35.32 -31.43 -34.75
N ASN A 3 35.34 -30.33 -35.49
CA ASN A 3 35.28 -28.98 -34.90
C ASN A 3 33.92 -28.75 -34.28
N HIS A 4 33.81 -28.88 -32.98
CA HIS A 4 32.71 -28.30 -32.23
C HIS A 4 32.86 -26.77 -32.28
N THR A 5 32.20 -26.14 -33.20
CA THR A 5 31.93 -24.69 -33.16
C THR A 5 31.07 -24.40 -31.94
N LEU A 6 31.67 -23.90 -30.87
CA LEU A 6 30.98 -23.28 -29.78
C LEU A 6 30.16 -22.13 -30.36
N SER A 7 28.84 -22.29 -30.47
CA SER A 7 27.94 -21.21 -30.89
C SER A 7 28.17 -20.01 -29.97
N SER A 8 28.66 -18.90 -30.50
CA SER A 8 28.78 -17.65 -29.74
C SER A 8 27.38 -17.22 -29.27
N VAL A 9 27.10 -17.39 -27.99
CA VAL A 9 25.83 -16.94 -27.39
C VAL A 9 25.68 -15.45 -27.69
N GLU A 10 24.67 -15.11 -28.46
CA GLU A 10 24.45 -13.75 -28.96
C GLU A 10 24.26 -12.76 -27.82
N ARG A 11 25.09 -11.71 -27.79
CA ARG A 11 25.01 -10.62 -26.80
C ARG A 11 24.26 -9.46 -27.43
N THR A 12 23.11 -9.11 -26.83
CA THR A 12 22.30 -7.97 -27.28
C THR A 12 22.26 -6.90 -26.19
N ALA A 13 22.43 -5.63 -26.58
CA ALA A 13 22.41 -4.51 -25.64
C ALA A 13 21.27 -3.54 -26.01
N PHE A 14 20.41 -3.27 -25.04
CA PHE A 14 19.28 -2.36 -25.17
C PHE A 14 19.49 -1.09 -24.34
N ALA A 15 19.09 0.05 -24.86
CA ALA A 15 18.86 1.24 -24.06
C ALA A 15 17.51 1.10 -23.34
N SER A 16 17.46 1.49 -22.07
CA SER A 16 16.23 1.50 -21.28
C SER A 16 16.12 2.81 -20.50
N SER A 17 14.95 3.41 -20.48
CA SER A 17 14.63 4.54 -19.60
C SER A 17 14.41 4.08 -18.14
N HIS A 18 14.32 2.78 -17.91
CA HIS A 18 14.05 2.14 -16.63
C HIS A 18 15.13 1.09 -16.27
N ALA A 19 16.42 1.38 -16.57
CA ALA A 19 17.50 0.42 -16.32
C ALA A 19 17.63 0.02 -14.84
N SER A 20 17.34 0.92 -13.90
CA SER A 20 17.27 0.59 -12.48
C SER A 20 16.10 -0.36 -12.15
N LEU A 21 14.94 -0.18 -12.78
CA LEU A 21 13.81 -1.09 -12.65
C LEU A 21 14.09 -2.45 -13.29
N CYS A 22 14.87 -2.49 -14.37
CA CYS A 22 15.36 -3.76 -14.92
C CYS A 22 16.19 -4.54 -13.88
N ALA A 23 17.01 -3.86 -13.08
CA ALA A 23 17.74 -4.53 -12.00
C ALA A 23 16.79 -5.10 -10.94
N LEU A 24 15.76 -4.36 -10.53
CA LEU A 24 14.73 -4.88 -9.62
C LEU A 24 14.01 -6.09 -10.23
N GLY A 25 13.58 -6.01 -11.48
CA GLY A 25 12.93 -7.13 -12.18
C GLY A 25 13.79 -8.39 -12.22
N THR A 26 15.09 -8.21 -12.56
CA THR A 26 16.06 -9.32 -12.52
C THR A 26 16.16 -9.94 -11.12
N TYR A 27 16.23 -9.12 -10.08
CA TYR A 27 16.27 -9.62 -8.70
C TYR A 27 14.98 -10.35 -8.31
N LEU A 28 13.82 -9.79 -8.63
CA LEU A 28 12.53 -10.44 -8.33
C LEU A 28 12.40 -11.80 -9.02
N ARG A 29 12.93 -11.96 -10.23
CA ARG A 29 12.97 -13.27 -10.91
C ARG A 29 13.95 -14.24 -10.25
N GLN A 30 15.08 -13.77 -9.74
CA GLN A 30 16.07 -14.60 -9.04
C GLN A 30 15.54 -15.18 -7.73
N ILE A 31 14.61 -14.50 -7.07
CA ILE A 31 13.98 -14.96 -5.82
C ILE A 31 12.60 -15.61 -6.04
N ASP A 32 12.29 -15.99 -7.27
CA ASP A 32 11.01 -16.62 -7.67
C ASP A 32 9.76 -15.85 -7.18
N PHE A 33 9.86 -14.50 -7.15
CA PHE A 33 8.83 -13.63 -6.63
C PHE A 33 7.45 -13.86 -7.29
N PHE A 34 7.40 -14.21 -8.56
CA PHE A 34 6.14 -14.36 -9.30
C PHE A 34 5.48 -15.73 -9.11
N ALA A 35 6.16 -16.70 -8.50
CA ALA A 35 5.64 -18.05 -8.34
C ALA A 35 4.25 -18.14 -7.67
N PRO A 36 3.93 -17.39 -6.59
CA PRO A 36 2.58 -17.40 -6.02
C PRO A 36 1.50 -16.87 -6.97
N LEU A 37 1.84 -15.88 -7.81
CA LEU A 37 0.92 -15.33 -8.81
C LEU A 37 0.67 -16.36 -9.91
N GLU A 38 1.74 -16.96 -10.45
CA GLU A 38 1.70 -17.97 -11.52
C GLU A 38 0.91 -19.23 -11.07
N ALA A 39 1.07 -19.64 -9.81
CA ALA A 39 0.42 -20.81 -9.25
C ALA A 39 -1.08 -20.63 -8.98
N ARG A 40 -1.54 -19.42 -8.66
CA ARG A 40 -2.91 -19.19 -8.16
C ARG A 40 -3.82 -18.45 -9.11
N VAL A 41 -3.27 -17.58 -9.99
CA VAL A 41 -4.08 -16.68 -10.81
C VAL A 41 -4.35 -17.29 -12.19
N HIS A 42 -5.55 -17.82 -12.39
CA HIS A 42 -5.97 -18.51 -13.61
C HIS A 42 -7.22 -17.89 -14.22
N LEU A 43 -7.07 -16.70 -14.83
CA LEU A 43 -8.20 -16.06 -15.51
C LEU A 43 -8.65 -16.91 -16.71
N LYS A 44 -9.95 -17.18 -16.80
CA LYS A 44 -10.56 -17.88 -17.93
C LYS A 44 -10.61 -16.97 -19.15
N GLN A 45 -9.58 -17.00 -19.96
CA GLN A 45 -9.47 -16.24 -21.20
C GLN A 45 -8.75 -17.05 -22.27
N LYS A 46 -9.12 -16.81 -23.54
CA LYS A 46 -8.43 -17.44 -24.67
C LYS A 46 -6.94 -17.05 -24.65
N VAL A 47 -6.09 -18.05 -24.71
CA VAL A 47 -4.64 -17.86 -24.87
C VAL A 47 -4.34 -17.73 -26.35
N CYS A 48 -3.72 -16.61 -26.75
CA CYS A 48 -3.20 -16.41 -28.10
C CYS A 48 -1.68 -16.32 -28.03
N LYS A 49 -1.14 -15.10 -27.97
CA LYS A 49 0.30 -14.84 -27.89
C LYS A 49 0.83 -14.86 -26.46
N TYR A 50 0.02 -14.41 -25.49
CA TYR A 50 0.38 -14.29 -24.08
C TYR A 50 -0.63 -14.98 -23.20
N THR A 51 -0.19 -15.61 -22.12
CA THR A 51 -1.08 -16.18 -21.12
C THR A 51 -1.79 -15.08 -20.33
N PRO A 52 -2.95 -15.36 -19.72
CA PRO A 52 -3.63 -14.37 -18.88
C PRO A 52 -2.75 -13.84 -17.72
N ILE A 53 -1.97 -14.73 -17.08
CA ILE A 53 -1.07 -14.31 -15.99
C ILE A 53 0.04 -13.39 -16.50
N GLN A 54 0.66 -13.67 -17.64
CA GLN A 54 1.65 -12.77 -18.24
C GLN A 54 1.08 -11.36 -18.50
N LYS A 55 -0.21 -11.29 -18.91
CA LYS A 55 -0.88 -10.00 -19.11
C LYS A 55 -1.10 -9.25 -17.78
N VAL A 56 -1.41 -9.96 -16.69
CA VAL A 56 -1.49 -9.40 -15.33
C VAL A 56 -0.13 -8.89 -14.87
N GLU A 57 0.94 -9.65 -15.09
CA GLU A 57 2.31 -9.24 -14.81
C GLU A 57 2.71 -8.01 -15.62
N MET A 58 2.34 -7.90 -16.91
CA MET A 58 2.58 -6.72 -17.73
C MET A 58 1.95 -5.46 -17.11
N VAL A 59 0.73 -5.57 -16.58
CA VAL A 59 0.07 -4.47 -15.85
C VAL A 59 0.83 -4.13 -14.57
N PHE A 60 1.24 -5.12 -13.81
CA PHE A 60 2.03 -4.92 -12.59
C PHE A 60 3.36 -4.21 -12.87
N VAL A 61 4.12 -4.67 -13.88
CA VAL A 61 5.39 -4.03 -14.28
C VAL A 61 5.17 -2.59 -14.75
N ALA A 62 4.09 -2.34 -15.50
CA ALA A 62 3.74 -0.99 -15.92
C ALA A 62 3.42 -0.07 -14.72
N LEU A 63 2.77 -0.59 -13.66
CA LEU A 63 2.55 0.17 -12.42
C LEU A 63 3.88 0.53 -11.74
N LEU A 64 4.82 -0.40 -11.63
CA LEU A 64 6.16 -0.16 -11.10
C LEU A 64 6.92 0.88 -11.93
N ALA A 65 6.74 0.89 -13.25
CA ALA A 65 7.29 1.89 -14.17
C ALA A 65 6.55 3.25 -14.14
N GLY A 66 5.56 3.41 -13.25
CA GLY A 66 4.82 4.65 -13.05
C GLY A 66 3.70 4.92 -14.05
N ALA A 67 3.18 3.89 -14.71
CA ALA A 67 2.01 4.01 -15.59
C ALA A 67 0.77 4.46 -14.81
N LYS A 68 0.12 5.53 -15.29
CA LYS A 68 -1.10 6.09 -14.70
C LYS A 68 -2.37 5.74 -15.48
N ALA A 69 -2.21 5.04 -16.58
CA ALA A 69 -3.28 4.53 -17.41
C ALA A 69 -2.80 3.25 -18.10
N ILE A 70 -3.73 2.35 -18.44
CA ILE A 70 -3.37 1.12 -19.20
C ILE A 70 -2.75 1.50 -20.55
N THR A 71 -3.15 2.61 -21.15
CA THR A 71 -2.54 3.14 -22.37
C THR A 71 -1.05 3.43 -22.24
N HIS A 72 -0.56 3.76 -21.05
CA HIS A 72 0.86 4.02 -20.82
C HIS A 72 1.73 2.75 -20.95
N THR A 73 1.15 1.54 -20.91
CA THR A 73 1.90 0.31 -21.18
C THR A 73 2.52 0.32 -22.57
N SER A 74 1.85 0.97 -23.55
CA SER A 74 2.35 1.10 -24.91
C SER A 74 3.57 2.02 -25.04
N THR A 75 3.70 3.01 -24.16
CA THR A 75 4.80 3.99 -24.20
C THR A 75 5.89 3.74 -23.15
N THR A 76 5.67 2.82 -22.21
CA THR A 76 6.65 2.44 -21.18
C THR A 76 7.17 1.02 -21.40
N LEU A 77 6.33 0.02 -21.18
CA LEU A 77 6.73 -1.38 -21.20
C LEU A 77 6.89 -1.93 -22.63
N ARG A 78 5.98 -1.60 -23.56
CA ARG A 78 5.98 -2.17 -24.91
C ARG A 78 7.17 -1.73 -25.75
N VAL A 79 7.68 -0.52 -25.51
CA VAL A 79 8.83 0.05 -26.25
C VAL A 79 10.17 -0.23 -25.57
N ASP A 80 10.18 -0.93 -24.42
CA ASP A 80 11.38 -1.23 -23.65
C ASP A 80 11.63 -2.75 -23.56
N PRO A 81 12.30 -3.37 -24.55
CA PRO A 81 12.61 -4.80 -24.54
C PRO A 81 13.47 -5.21 -23.33
N ALA A 82 14.36 -4.34 -22.86
CA ALA A 82 15.18 -4.62 -21.69
C ALA A 82 14.34 -4.80 -20.44
N LEU A 83 13.33 -3.96 -20.26
CA LEU A 83 12.39 -4.06 -19.14
C LEU A 83 11.54 -5.33 -19.25
N GLN A 84 11.09 -5.70 -20.45
CA GLN A 84 10.36 -6.95 -20.67
C GLN A 84 11.19 -8.15 -20.26
N HIS A 85 12.41 -8.29 -20.78
CA HIS A 85 13.31 -9.40 -20.47
C HIS A 85 13.69 -9.46 -18.99
N ALA A 86 13.95 -8.30 -18.36
CA ALA A 86 14.30 -8.24 -16.95
C ALA A 86 13.20 -8.81 -16.03
N PHE A 87 11.94 -8.69 -16.44
CA PHE A 87 10.79 -9.29 -15.74
C PHE A 87 10.39 -10.67 -16.30
N GLY A 88 11.16 -11.25 -17.24
CA GLY A 88 10.86 -12.54 -17.86
C GLY A 88 9.64 -12.55 -18.77
N LEU A 89 9.23 -11.39 -19.27
CA LEU A 89 8.10 -11.26 -20.15
C LEU A 89 8.53 -11.53 -21.62
N PRO A 90 7.78 -12.33 -22.38
CA PRO A 90 8.10 -12.61 -23.79
C PRO A 90 7.77 -11.45 -24.72
N GLY A 91 7.34 -10.32 -24.18
CA GLY A 91 6.92 -9.12 -24.88
C GLY A 91 5.88 -8.34 -24.11
N CYS A 92 5.17 -7.42 -24.77
CA CYS A 92 4.06 -6.68 -24.16
C CYS A 92 2.82 -6.71 -25.07
N ALA A 93 1.69 -7.11 -24.51
CA ALA A 93 0.40 -7.09 -25.20
C ALA A 93 -0.07 -5.66 -25.46
N ASP A 94 -0.98 -5.50 -26.43
CA ASP A 94 -1.63 -4.21 -26.64
C ASP A 94 -2.48 -3.81 -25.43
N GLN A 95 -2.61 -2.51 -25.22
CA GLN A 95 -3.40 -1.94 -24.12
C GLN A 95 -4.86 -2.42 -24.10
N SER A 96 -5.46 -2.62 -25.27
CA SER A 96 -6.83 -3.12 -25.39
C SER A 96 -6.92 -4.56 -24.86
N VAL A 97 -5.95 -5.42 -25.21
CA VAL A 97 -5.87 -6.80 -24.74
C VAL A 97 -5.64 -6.85 -23.23
N LEU A 98 -4.77 -6.00 -22.68
CA LEU A 98 -4.60 -5.87 -21.22
C LEU A 98 -5.88 -5.42 -20.53
N ALA A 99 -6.57 -4.44 -21.12
CA ALA A 99 -7.84 -3.94 -20.59
C ALA A 99 -8.94 -5.01 -20.61
N GLU A 100 -9.02 -5.80 -21.66
CA GLU A 100 -9.94 -6.95 -21.80
C GLU A 100 -9.64 -8.04 -20.77
N THR A 101 -8.35 -8.36 -20.55
CA THR A 101 -7.94 -9.34 -19.53
C THR A 101 -8.39 -8.92 -18.14
N LEU A 102 -8.16 -7.65 -17.75
CA LEU A 102 -8.66 -7.13 -16.48
C LEU A 102 -10.20 -7.15 -16.40
N ASN A 103 -10.90 -6.83 -17.50
CA ASN A 103 -12.36 -6.82 -17.53
C ASN A 103 -12.98 -8.25 -17.54
N ALA A 104 -12.21 -9.28 -17.87
CA ALA A 104 -12.65 -10.67 -17.79
C ALA A 104 -12.61 -11.21 -16.34
N ALA A 105 -11.94 -10.52 -15.42
CA ALA A 105 -11.81 -10.94 -14.03
C ALA A 105 -13.18 -11.14 -13.36
N THR A 106 -13.26 -12.19 -12.55
CA THR A 106 -14.38 -12.56 -11.69
C THR A 106 -13.99 -12.37 -10.22
N ASP A 107 -14.96 -12.50 -9.31
CA ASP A 107 -14.70 -12.44 -7.86
C ASP A 107 -13.77 -13.60 -7.42
N GLN A 108 -13.84 -14.75 -8.10
CA GLN A 108 -12.93 -15.87 -7.84
C GLN A 108 -11.48 -15.53 -8.23
N ASP A 109 -11.27 -14.82 -9.34
CA ASP A 109 -9.94 -14.37 -9.76
C ASP A 109 -9.38 -13.33 -8.79
N VAL A 110 -10.24 -12.43 -8.29
CA VAL A 110 -9.88 -11.47 -7.24
C VAL A 110 -9.45 -12.17 -5.96
N ALA A 111 -10.19 -13.21 -5.53
CA ALA A 111 -9.85 -13.99 -4.34
C ALA A 111 -8.51 -14.74 -4.52
N ALA A 112 -8.28 -15.33 -5.70
CA ALA A 112 -7.02 -16.00 -6.03
C ALA A 112 -5.83 -15.05 -6.01
N LEU A 113 -5.95 -13.87 -6.65
CA LEU A 113 -4.91 -12.84 -6.62
C LEU A 113 -4.66 -12.32 -5.19
N ARG A 114 -5.73 -12.14 -4.40
CA ARG A 114 -5.61 -11.72 -3.00
C ARG A 114 -4.78 -12.72 -2.21
N THR A 115 -5.04 -14.03 -2.36
CA THR A 115 -4.28 -15.08 -1.68
C THR A 115 -2.81 -15.05 -2.10
N ALA A 116 -2.50 -14.85 -3.38
CA ALA A 116 -1.12 -14.71 -3.85
C ALA A 116 -0.42 -13.46 -3.27
N VAL A 117 -1.12 -12.33 -3.21
CA VAL A 117 -0.60 -11.09 -2.61
C VAL A 117 -0.35 -11.24 -1.10
N GLU A 118 -1.24 -11.92 -0.38
CA GLU A 118 -1.08 -12.24 1.05
C GLU A 118 0.13 -13.16 1.28
N GLU A 119 0.33 -14.16 0.44
CA GLU A 119 1.50 -15.05 0.50
C GLU A 119 2.80 -14.29 0.26
N LEU A 120 2.87 -13.45 -0.77
CA LEU A 120 4.01 -12.57 -1.03
C LEU A 120 4.27 -11.59 0.12
N PHE A 121 3.21 -11.06 0.72
CA PHE A 121 3.34 -10.20 1.89
C PHE A 121 3.98 -10.96 3.05
N GLN A 122 3.51 -12.17 3.38
CA GLN A 122 4.07 -12.98 4.44
C GLN A 122 5.55 -13.33 4.22
N GLN A 123 5.96 -13.56 2.96
CA GLN A 123 7.34 -13.88 2.61
C GLN A 123 8.28 -12.67 2.74
N HIS A 124 7.85 -11.47 2.40
CA HIS A 124 8.73 -10.31 2.23
C HIS A 124 8.55 -9.19 3.26
N SER A 125 7.40 -9.16 3.97
CA SER A 125 7.04 -8.09 4.89
C SER A 125 7.92 -8.05 6.14
N GLN A 126 8.27 -6.84 6.56
CA GLN A 126 8.86 -6.58 7.86
C GLN A 126 7.80 -6.62 8.98
N ALA A 127 6.55 -6.26 8.66
CA ALA A 127 5.45 -6.32 9.64
C ALA A 127 5.18 -7.76 10.10
N CYS A 128 5.35 -8.77 9.21
CA CYS A 128 5.23 -10.19 9.60
C CYS A 128 6.39 -10.66 10.49
N ARG A 129 7.51 -9.92 10.50
CA ARG A 129 8.70 -10.19 11.32
C ARG A 129 8.81 -9.23 12.51
N HIS A 130 7.71 -8.53 12.84
CA HIS A 130 7.69 -7.56 13.93
C HIS A 130 8.07 -8.22 15.27
N ASP A 131 9.00 -7.57 16.01
CA ASP A 131 9.38 -8.01 17.34
C ASP A 131 8.42 -7.44 18.40
N PHE A 132 7.40 -8.20 18.74
CA PHE A 132 6.42 -7.85 19.75
C PHE A 132 7.00 -7.74 21.17
N ALA A 133 8.21 -8.23 21.43
CA ALA A 133 8.85 -8.06 22.73
C ALA A 133 9.42 -6.64 22.89
N GLN A 134 9.89 -6.05 21.81
CA GLN A 134 10.50 -4.71 21.82
C GLN A 134 9.45 -3.61 21.71
N ASP A 135 8.62 -3.65 20.69
CA ASP A 135 7.74 -2.55 20.31
C ASP A 135 6.27 -2.96 20.15
N LEU A 136 5.39 -1.97 20.07
CA LEU A 136 4.01 -2.14 19.66
C LEU A 136 3.89 -2.10 18.14
N LEU A 137 3.24 -3.11 17.55
CA LEU A 137 2.80 -3.02 16.18
C LEU A 137 1.65 -2.03 16.08
N VAL A 138 1.80 -1.02 15.23
CA VAL A 138 0.75 -0.02 14.98
C VAL A 138 0.12 -0.28 13.62
N LEU A 139 -1.19 -0.54 13.62
CA LEU A 139 -1.99 -0.70 12.43
C LEU A 139 -2.91 0.51 12.25
N ASP A 140 -2.76 1.19 11.13
CA ASP A 140 -3.65 2.30 10.73
C ASP A 140 -4.71 1.77 9.78
N SER A 141 -5.98 2.17 9.96
CA SER A 141 -7.03 1.87 9.00
C SER A 141 -7.79 3.13 8.58
N ASP A 142 -8.08 3.22 7.28
CA ASP A 142 -8.77 4.36 6.68
C ASP A 142 -9.62 3.95 5.49
N LEU A 143 -10.63 4.79 5.18
CA LEU A 143 -11.42 4.70 3.96
C LEU A 143 -11.17 5.88 3.06
N ALA A 144 -10.62 5.63 1.89
CA ALA A 144 -10.36 6.66 0.90
C ALA A 144 -11.36 6.61 -0.25
N PRO A 145 -11.91 7.75 -0.70
CA PRO A 145 -12.78 7.78 -1.85
C PRO A 145 -12.00 7.55 -3.15
N LEU A 146 -12.58 6.74 -4.05
CA LEU A 146 -12.12 6.51 -5.41
C LEU A 146 -13.17 7.01 -6.39
N PRO A 147 -12.96 8.14 -7.08
CA PRO A 147 -13.89 8.64 -8.08
C PRO A 147 -14.13 7.60 -9.18
N ALA A 148 -15.36 7.39 -9.58
CA ALA A 148 -15.72 6.48 -10.66
C ALA A 148 -16.87 7.06 -11.51
N SER A 149 -16.98 6.58 -12.77
CA SER A 149 -18.10 6.91 -13.64
C SER A 149 -19.42 6.41 -13.04
N ARG A 150 -20.51 7.12 -13.25
CA ARG A 150 -21.87 6.68 -12.86
C ARG A 150 -22.27 5.32 -13.45
N LYS A 151 -21.66 4.95 -14.60
CA LYS A 151 -21.90 3.68 -15.28
C LYS A 151 -21.02 2.54 -14.75
N ALA A 152 -20.11 2.82 -13.82
CA ALA A 152 -19.25 1.79 -13.24
C ALA A 152 -20.00 1.04 -12.15
N GLU A 153 -19.85 -0.28 -12.13
CA GLU A 153 -20.44 -1.15 -11.12
C GLU A 153 -19.97 -0.76 -9.72
N GLY A 154 -20.89 -0.69 -8.76
CA GLY A 154 -20.62 -0.28 -7.39
C GLY A 154 -20.27 1.21 -7.21
N ALA A 155 -20.33 2.01 -8.28
CA ALA A 155 -20.15 3.44 -8.20
C ALA A 155 -21.46 4.12 -7.76
N GLU A 156 -21.44 4.73 -6.59
CA GLU A 156 -22.59 5.33 -5.94
C GLU A 156 -22.23 6.72 -5.42
N ARG A 157 -23.24 7.54 -5.13
CA ARG A 157 -23.00 8.83 -4.47
C ARG A 157 -22.43 8.60 -3.08
N CYS A 158 -21.25 9.13 -2.81
CA CYS A 158 -20.59 9.02 -1.53
C CYS A 158 -19.77 10.27 -1.22
N TYR A 159 -19.30 10.38 0.02
CA TYR A 159 -18.42 11.46 0.43
C TYR A 159 -17.08 11.37 -0.33
N MET A 160 -16.73 12.46 -1.00
CA MET A 160 -15.48 12.63 -1.77
C MET A 160 -14.72 13.86 -1.29
N GLY A 161 -14.40 13.90 0.00
CA GLY A 161 -13.81 15.08 0.62
C GLY A 161 -14.79 16.26 0.65
N ARG A 162 -14.44 17.39 0.03
CA ARG A 162 -15.31 18.58 0.00
C ARG A 162 -16.57 18.43 -0.86
N CYS A 163 -16.67 17.39 -1.70
CA CYS A 163 -17.78 17.17 -2.61
C CYS A 163 -18.65 15.99 -2.21
N ARG A 164 -19.79 16.23 -1.56
CA ARG A 164 -20.73 15.19 -1.09
C ARG A 164 -21.54 14.52 -2.22
N SER A 165 -21.59 15.10 -3.42
CA SER A 165 -22.45 14.64 -4.51
C SER A 165 -21.75 13.84 -5.61
N ARG A 166 -20.46 13.56 -5.46
CA ARG A 166 -19.72 12.79 -6.47
C ARG A 166 -19.98 11.31 -6.36
N THR A 167 -19.94 10.65 -7.54
CA THR A 167 -20.06 9.21 -7.65
C THR A 167 -18.70 8.54 -7.58
N GLY A 168 -18.60 7.44 -6.84
CA GLY A 168 -17.37 6.68 -6.73
C GLY A 168 -17.53 5.40 -5.95
N ARG A 169 -16.39 4.80 -5.66
CA ARG A 169 -16.17 3.61 -4.82
C ARG A 169 -15.37 4.01 -3.58
N LYS A 170 -15.21 3.10 -2.64
CA LYS A 170 -14.37 3.28 -1.46
C LYS A 170 -13.19 2.31 -1.48
N LEU A 171 -12.01 2.81 -1.17
CA LEU A 171 -10.83 2.03 -0.88
C LEU A 171 -10.72 1.89 0.64
N VAL A 172 -10.72 0.67 1.13
CA VAL A 172 -10.44 0.34 2.54
C VAL A 172 -9.00 -0.13 2.60
N ARG A 173 -8.20 0.40 3.52
CA ARG A 173 -6.80 -0.01 3.67
C ARG A 173 -6.45 -0.21 5.14
N VAL A 174 -5.72 -1.29 5.42
CA VAL A 174 -5.01 -1.52 6.69
C VAL A 174 -3.52 -1.48 6.40
N ARG A 175 -2.80 -0.65 7.15
CA ARG A 175 -1.37 -0.37 6.99
C ARG A 175 -0.62 -0.68 8.28
N ALA A 176 0.53 -1.34 8.17
CA ALA A 176 1.50 -1.44 9.25
C ALA A 176 2.34 -0.15 9.31
N GLY A 177 1.99 0.75 10.24
CA GLY A 177 2.51 2.11 10.31
C GLY A 177 4.04 2.20 10.34
N PRO A 178 4.75 1.50 11.23
CA PRO A 178 6.20 1.56 11.34
C PRO A 178 6.94 1.16 10.07
N TYR A 179 6.37 0.23 9.32
CA TYR A 179 6.97 -0.36 8.11
C TYR A 179 6.51 0.30 6.82
N GLN A 180 5.44 1.10 6.85
CA GLN A 180 4.79 1.70 5.67
C GLN A 180 4.29 0.64 4.68
N GLU A 181 3.93 -0.53 5.15
CA GLU A 181 3.46 -1.66 4.35
C GLU A 181 1.93 -1.73 4.37
N THR A 182 1.31 -1.91 3.22
CA THR A 182 -0.14 -2.15 3.11
C THR A 182 -0.42 -3.62 3.38
N VAL A 183 -0.96 -3.92 4.56
CA VAL A 183 -1.27 -5.28 5.02
C VAL A 183 -2.44 -5.85 4.23
N TRP A 184 -3.50 -5.06 4.08
CA TRP A 184 -4.71 -5.46 3.38
C TRP A 184 -5.39 -4.25 2.74
N GLU A 185 -5.95 -4.49 1.56
CA GLU A 185 -6.71 -3.49 0.83
C GLU A 185 -7.89 -4.11 0.11
N ALA A 186 -9.00 -3.38 0.05
CA ALA A 186 -10.18 -3.78 -0.73
C ALA A 186 -10.91 -2.58 -1.31
N ILE A 187 -11.55 -2.79 -2.45
CA ILE A 187 -12.42 -1.79 -3.07
C ILE A 187 -13.87 -2.17 -2.82
N ARG A 188 -14.65 -1.24 -2.31
CA ARG A 188 -16.04 -1.43 -1.92
C ARG A 188 -16.94 -0.45 -2.66
N ARG A 189 -18.25 -0.77 -2.72
CA ARG A 189 -19.28 0.12 -3.27
C ARG A 189 -19.27 1.48 -2.59
N GLY A 190 -19.67 2.53 -3.30
CA GLY A 190 -19.60 3.89 -2.78
C GLY A 190 -20.43 4.14 -1.52
N ARG A 191 -21.57 3.47 -1.36
CA ARG A 191 -22.43 3.55 -0.17
C ARG A 191 -22.10 2.55 0.93
N THR A 192 -21.00 1.79 0.79
CA THR A 192 -20.57 0.90 1.88
C THR A 192 -20.43 1.72 3.16
N LEU A 193 -21.18 1.36 4.17
CA LEU A 193 -21.16 2.03 5.46
C LEU A 193 -19.87 1.71 6.20
N GLU A 194 -19.33 2.71 6.83
CA GLU A 194 -18.23 2.61 7.78
C GLU A 194 -18.80 2.07 9.09
N GLY A 195 -19.02 0.77 9.13
CA GLY A 195 -19.66 0.09 10.26
C GLY A 195 -18.79 -1.03 10.83
N LEU A 196 -19.32 -1.65 11.88
CA LEU A 196 -18.65 -2.75 12.58
C LEU A 196 -18.29 -3.91 11.64
N ASP A 197 -19.15 -4.26 10.68
CA ASP A 197 -18.91 -5.41 9.79
C ASP A 197 -17.73 -5.18 8.85
N LEU A 198 -17.61 -3.98 8.29
CA LEU A 198 -16.45 -3.62 7.46
C LEU A 198 -15.16 -3.57 8.28
N LEU A 199 -15.24 -3.08 9.53
CA LEU A 199 -14.10 -3.10 10.44
C LEU A 199 -13.68 -4.53 10.77
N LYS A 200 -14.63 -5.40 11.08
CA LYS A 200 -14.38 -6.82 11.32
C LYS A 200 -13.70 -7.47 10.10
N GLU A 201 -14.22 -7.24 8.92
CA GLU A 201 -13.61 -7.73 7.67
C GLU A 201 -12.15 -7.30 7.56
N ALA A 202 -11.88 -5.99 7.68
CA ALA A 202 -10.54 -5.44 7.55
C ALA A 202 -9.55 -5.96 8.60
N VAL A 203 -9.99 -6.01 9.87
CA VAL A 203 -9.15 -6.46 10.99
C VAL A 203 -8.90 -7.96 10.91
N THR A 204 -9.92 -8.80 10.65
CA THR A 204 -9.74 -10.26 10.56
C THR A 204 -8.90 -10.65 9.35
N ALA A 205 -8.99 -9.91 8.25
CA ALA A 205 -8.08 -10.09 7.11
C ALA A 205 -6.64 -9.75 7.48
N ALA A 206 -6.41 -8.62 8.16
CA ALA A 206 -5.08 -8.24 8.62
C ALA A 206 -4.51 -9.24 9.64
N GLU A 207 -5.35 -9.77 10.54
CA GLU A 207 -4.97 -10.82 11.49
C GLU A 207 -4.46 -12.08 10.81
N ARG A 208 -5.15 -12.54 9.76
CA ARG A 208 -4.74 -13.71 8.99
C ARG A 208 -3.36 -13.49 8.35
N VAL A 209 -3.15 -12.32 7.76
CA VAL A 209 -1.90 -11.97 7.08
C VAL A 209 -0.74 -11.85 8.05
N LEU A 210 -0.96 -11.26 9.24
CA LEU A 210 0.07 -10.96 10.24
C LEU A 210 0.26 -12.07 11.30
N GLY A 211 -0.46 -13.19 11.19
CA GLY A 211 -0.39 -14.25 12.20
C GLY A 211 -0.94 -13.81 13.57
N LEU A 212 -1.99 -12.97 13.57
CA LEU A 212 -2.71 -12.50 14.76
C LEU A 212 -4.08 -13.20 14.91
N ALA A 213 -4.43 -14.09 13.98
CA ALA A 213 -5.65 -14.89 14.05
C ALA A 213 -5.47 -16.06 15.02
N GLY A 214 -6.54 -16.40 15.73
CA GLY A 214 -6.51 -17.48 16.72
C GLY A 214 -6.72 -16.98 18.14
N ASP A 215 -6.92 -17.94 19.07
CA ASP A 215 -7.22 -17.64 20.49
C ASP A 215 -6.25 -18.34 21.45
N ASP A 216 -5.10 -18.81 20.95
CA ASP A 216 -4.01 -19.27 21.77
C ASP A 216 -3.32 -18.10 22.51
N ASP A 217 -2.58 -18.40 23.58
CA ASP A 217 -1.94 -17.39 24.42
C ASP A 217 -0.92 -16.55 23.68
N GLY A 218 -0.15 -17.16 22.75
CA GLY A 218 0.82 -16.44 21.94
C GLY A 218 0.17 -15.40 21.03
N THR A 219 -0.93 -15.78 20.37
CA THR A 219 -1.69 -14.88 19.50
C THR A 219 -2.38 -13.77 20.29
N ARG A 220 -2.95 -14.10 21.48
CA ARG A 220 -3.51 -13.08 22.39
C ARG A 220 -2.44 -12.10 22.87
N ALA A 221 -1.25 -12.58 23.21
CA ALA A 221 -0.12 -11.73 23.61
C ALA A 221 0.31 -10.77 22.48
N LYS A 222 0.38 -11.23 21.22
CA LYS A 222 0.66 -10.37 20.07
C LYS A 222 -0.42 -9.31 19.86
N ARG A 223 -1.72 -9.65 19.98
CA ARG A 223 -2.80 -8.66 19.90
C ARG A 223 -2.72 -7.61 21.01
N ALA A 224 -2.35 -8.01 22.23
CA ALA A 224 -2.12 -7.10 23.35
C ALA A 224 -0.91 -6.17 23.15
N ARG A 225 -0.05 -6.48 22.18
CA ARG A 225 1.08 -5.66 21.71
C ARG A 225 0.80 -5.02 20.35
N THR A 226 -0.46 -4.93 19.94
CA THR A 226 -0.87 -4.29 18.67
C THR A 226 -1.87 -3.18 18.96
N GLU A 227 -1.62 -2.00 18.39
CA GLU A 227 -2.51 -0.85 18.47
C GLU A 227 -3.18 -0.59 17.12
N LEU A 228 -4.50 -0.46 17.12
CA LEU A 228 -5.29 -0.01 15.98
C LEU A 228 -5.59 1.48 16.11
N ARG A 229 -5.07 2.29 15.16
CA ARG A 229 -5.42 3.70 15.01
C ARG A 229 -6.40 3.86 13.86
N LEU A 230 -7.60 4.29 14.20
CA LEU A 230 -8.72 4.28 13.27
C LEU A 230 -9.22 5.69 12.99
N ASP A 231 -9.79 5.91 11.80
CA ASP A 231 -10.53 7.14 11.54
C ASP A 231 -11.78 7.25 12.43
N SER A 232 -12.27 8.46 12.60
CA SER A 232 -13.47 8.75 13.40
C SER A 232 -14.71 8.00 12.93
N SER A 233 -14.80 7.67 11.66
CA SER A 233 -15.89 6.88 11.08
C SER A 233 -16.04 5.49 11.73
N TRP A 234 -14.97 4.93 12.29
CA TRP A 234 -14.93 3.65 13.00
C TRP A 234 -15.17 3.78 14.52
N GLY A 235 -15.26 5.00 15.03
CA GLY A 235 -15.34 5.31 16.47
C GLY A 235 -16.71 5.06 17.12
N SER A 236 -17.47 4.07 16.69
CA SER A 236 -18.71 3.66 17.34
C SER A 236 -18.41 2.81 18.60
N THR A 237 -19.30 2.86 19.60
CA THR A 237 -19.16 2.05 20.83
C THR A 237 -19.06 0.56 20.51
N ALA A 238 -19.83 0.08 19.54
CA ALA A 238 -19.81 -1.34 19.14
C ALA A 238 -18.45 -1.73 18.55
N ALA A 239 -17.88 -0.90 17.68
CA ALA A 239 -16.57 -1.13 17.08
C ALA A 239 -15.45 -1.11 18.14
N LEU A 240 -15.46 -0.10 19.02
CA LEU A 240 -14.51 0.01 20.11
C LEU A 240 -14.57 -1.19 21.05
N ASN A 241 -15.76 -1.58 21.50
CA ASN A 241 -15.93 -2.72 22.39
C ASN A 241 -15.47 -4.04 21.76
N TRP A 242 -15.76 -4.24 20.46
CA TRP A 242 -15.32 -5.44 19.77
C TRP A 242 -13.78 -5.53 19.72
N LEU A 243 -13.09 -4.44 19.40
CA LEU A 243 -11.62 -4.41 19.35
C LEU A 243 -10.99 -4.62 20.74
N LEU A 244 -11.52 -3.93 21.75
CA LEU A 244 -11.05 -4.04 23.13
C LEU A 244 -11.22 -5.45 23.67
N LEU A 245 -12.37 -6.11 23.43
CA LEU A 245 -12.62 -7.49 23.84
C LEU A 245 -11.71 -8.48 23.11
N ARG A 246 -11.36 -8.17 21.84
CA ARG A 246 -10.42 -8.97 21.06
C ARG A 246 -8.97 -8.83 21.54
N GLY A 247 -8.68 -7.88 22.42
CA GLY A 247 -7.39 -7.73 23.08
C GLY A 247 -6.48 -6.65 22.48
N TYR A 248 -6.96 -5.85 21.55
CA TYR A 248 -6.19 -4.77 20.95
C TYR A 248 -6.09 -3.52 21.81
N HIS A 249 -5.00 -2.79 21.67
CA HIS A 249 -5.01 -1.36 21.95
C HIS A 249 -5.74 -0.61 20.83
N VAL A 250 -6.48 0.43 21.19
CA VAL A 250 -7.26 1.21 20.22
C VAL A 250 -7.07 2.69 20.49
N THR A 251 -6.88 3.44 19.41
CA THR A 251 -6.88 4.91 19.44
C THR A 251 -7.70 5.45 18.27
N THR A 252 -8.78 6.17 18.56
CA THR A 252 -9.68 6.76 17.55
C THR A 252 -10.46 7.94 18.12
N LYS A 253 -11.31 8.57 17.32
CA LYS A 253 -12.27 9.58 17.77
C LYS A 253 -13.69 9.03 17.73
N PHE A 254 -14.57 9.47 18.62
CA PHE A 254 -15.98 9.12 18.53
C PHE A 254 -16.60 9.65 17.22
N THR A 255 -17.44 8.82 16.59
CA THR A 255 -18.16 9.15 15.36
C THR A 255 -19.30 10.14 15.61
N SER A 256 -20.02 9.99 16.75
CA SER A 256 -21.27 10.71 17.03
C SER A 256 -21.01 12.16 17.45
N THR A 257 -21.38 13.12 16.62
CA THR A 257 -21.30 14.55 16.93
C THR A 257 -22.11 14.93 18.18
N SER A 258 -23.33 14.37 18.35
CA SER A 258 -24.15 14.65 19.52
C SER A 258 -23.52 14.12 20.82
N ARG A 259 -22.86 12.96 20.76
CA ARG A 259 -22.09 12.43 21.89
C ARG A 259 -20.90 13.31 22.22
N VAL A 260 -20.13 13.73 21.21
CA VAL A 260 -19.00 14.65 21.37
C VAL A 260 -19.46 15.93 22.08
N GLN A 261 -20.56 16.53 21.64
CA GLN A 261 -21.12 17.74 22.26
C GLN A 261 -21.49 17.53 23.74
N LYS A 262 -22.10 16.41 24.07
CA LYS A 262 -22.41 16.08 25.47
C LYS A 262 -21.16 15.94 26.34
N LEU A 263 -20.11 15.31 25.82
CA LEU A 263 -18.86 15.06 26.56
C LEU A 263 -18.03 16.32 26.75
N VAL A 264 -18.07 17.26 25.81
CA VAL A 264 -17.26 18.49 25.92
C VAL A 264 -17.94 19.61 26.71
N ARG A 265 -19.28 19.56 26.84
CA ARG A 265 -20.06 20.60 27.53
C ARG A 265 -19.62 20.88 28.96
N PRO A 266 -19.30 19.89 29.82
CA PRO A 266 -18.90 20.13 31.20
C PRO A 266 -17.44 20.60 31.36
N ILE A 267 -16.64 20.64 30.27
CA ILE A 267 -15.22 20.96 30.34
C ILE A 267 -15.03 22.48 30.54
N GLN A 268 -14.41 22.86 31.66
CA GLN A 268 -14.14 24.26 32.01
C GLN A 268 -12.73 24.69 31.66
N ALA A 269 -11.74 23.80 31.79
CA ALA A 269 -10.32 24.11 31.58
C ALA A 269 -9.75 23.36 30.36
N TRP A 270 -9.03 24.08 29.53
CA TRP A 270 -8.38 23.57 28.32
C TRP A 270 -6.88 23.89 28.36
N GLN A 271 -6.07 22.94 27.91
CA GLN A 271 -4.63 23.09 27.84
C GLN A 271 -4.20 23.25 26.38
N PRO A 272 -3.31 24.19 26.04
CA PRO A 272 -2.81 24.32 24.69
C PRO A 272 -1.98 23.10 24.30
N THR A 273 -1.99 22.77 23.01
CA THR A 273 -1.13 21.73 22.43
C THR A 273 0.06 22.36 21.70
N ALA A 274 1.02 21.55 21.26
CA ALA A 274 2.12 22.00 20.40
C ALA A 274 1.63 22.59 19.05
N SER A 275 0.42 22.24 18.62
CA SER A 275 -0.19 22.79 17.39
C SER A 275 -0.90 24.12 17.72
N PRO A 276 -0.54 25.25 17.08
CA PRO A 276 -1.13 26.54 17.35
C PRO A 276 -2.67 26.55 17.26
N GLY A 277 -3.32 27.12 18.25
CA GLY A 277 -4.78 27.23 18.34
C GLY A 277 -5.52 25.94 18.69
N ARG A 278 -4.82 24.84 18.87
CA ARG A 278 -5.40 23.57 19.29
C ARG A 278 -5.27 23.38 20.79
N GLU A 279 -6.35 22.97 21.43
CA GLU A 279 -6.39 22.74 22.85
C GLU A 279 -6.99 21.39 23.18
N VAL A 280 -6.63 20.86 24.34
CA VAL A 280 -7.02 19.52 24.80
C VAL A 280 -7.43 19.56 26.27
N ALA A 281 -8.35 18.67 26.65
CA ALA A 281 -8.80 18.49 28.02
C ALA A 281 -9.19 17.04 28.29
N ALA A 282 -9.06 16.59 29.53
CA ALA A 282 -9.62 15.32 29.93
C ALA A 282 -11.16 15.39 29.95
N VAL A 283 -11.84 14.35 29.53
CA VAL A 283 -13.30 14.24 29.63
C VAL A 283 -13.66 13.88 31.07
N PRO A 284 -14.43 14.73 31.82
CA PRO A 284 -14.75 14.47 33.22
C PRO A 284 -15.57 13.19 33.44
N GLU A 285 -16.50 12.96 32.56
CA GLU A 285 -17.41 11.77 32.62
C GLU A 285 -17.24 10.94 31.34
N PRO A 286 -16.20 10.08 31.27
CA PRO A 286 -15.91 9.31 30.07
C PRO A 286 -16.98 8.24 29.84
N VAL A 287 -17.24 7.92 28.56
CA VAL A 287 -18.11 6.81 28.17
C VAL A 287 -17.47 5.50 28.65
N ARG A 288 -18.22 4.68 29.36
CA ARG A 288 -17.77 3.33 29.74
C ARG A 288 -17.75 2.42 28.53
N LEU A 289 -16.62 1.78 28.31
CA LEU A 289 -16.39 0.78 27.27
C LEU A 289 -16.08 -0.58 27.90
N ALA A 290 -15.98 -1.61 27.08
CA ALA A 290 -15.75 -2.99 27.52
C ALA A 290 -14.44 -3.20 28.32
N LYS A 291 -13.45 -2.32 28.09
CA LYS A 291 -12.22 -2.25 28.90
C LYS A 291 -11.92 -0.78 29.26
N PRO A 292 -11.09 -0.54 30.28
CA PRO A 292 -10.68 0.83 30.63
C PRO A 292 -10.09 1.58 29.46
N THR A 293 -10.52 2.83 29.28
CA THR A 293 -10.01 3.77 28.27
C THR A 293 -9.95 5.16 28.89
N VAL A 294 -9.04 5.99 28.39
CA VAL A 294 -9.01 7.43 28.66
C VAL A 294 -9.60 8.18 27.46
N GLN A 295 -10.26 9.30 27.74
CA GLN A 295 -10.93 10.10 26.72
C GLN A 295 -10.51 11.55 26.85
N TYR A 296 -10.04 12.10 25.76
CA TYR A 296 -9.55 13.47 25.68
C TYR A 296 -10.35 14.28 24.67
N ALA A 297 -10.94 15.37 25.13
CA ALA A 297 -11.58 16.32 24.24
C ALA A 297 -10.50 17.18 23.57
N VAL A 298 -10.65 17.39 22.26
CA VAL A 298 -9.78 18.25 21.46
C VAL A 298 -10.65 19.30 20.81
N ARG A 299 -10.26 20.57 20.90
CA ARG A 299 -10.89 21.67 20.17
C ARG A 299 -9.90 22.39 19.27
N THR A 300 -10.38 22.82 18.11
CA THR A 300 -9.63 23.64 17.16
C THR A 300 -10.51 24.79 16.69
N PRO A 301 -9.98 26.01 16.49
CA PRO A 301 -10.75 27.14 16.00
C PRO A 301 -11.47 26.79 14.70
N SER A 302 -12.73 27.20 14.59
CA SER A 302 -13.49 27.05 13.36
C SER A 302 -13.03 28.09 12.35
N LYS A 303 -12.81 27.67 11.11
CA LYS A 303 -12.55 28.63 10.00
C LYS A 303 -13.83 29.29 9.48
N GLU A 304 -14.98 28.72 9.84
CA GLU A 304 -16.30 29.14 9.33
C GLU A 304 -17.02 30.07 10.31
N GLN A 305 -16.63 30.07 11.58
CA GLN A 305 -17.26 30.88 12.63
C GLN A 305 -16.15 31.60 13.43
N ALA A 306 -16.17 32.92 13.43
CA ALA A 306 -15.12 33.78 13.99
C ALA A 306 -14.78 33.53 15.50
N ALA A 307 -15.70 32.93 16.26
CA ALA A 307 -15.51 32.58 17.68
C ALA A 307 -15.86 31.12 17.99
N GLY A 308 -16.01 30.27 16.97
CA GLY A 308 -16.42 28.89 17.12
C GLY A 308 -15.27 27.89 17.18
N TYR A 309 -15.55 26.72 17.74
CA TYR A 309 -14.61 25.60 17.77
C TYR A 309 -15.20 24.35 17.13
N HIS A 310 -14.35 23.59 16.45
CA HIS A 310 -14.61 22.21 16.11
C HIS A 310 -14.15 21.31 17.26
N TYR A 311 -15.03 20.45 17.71
CA TYR A 311 -14.76 19.52 18.80
C TYR A 311 -14.63 18.09 18.32
N ALA A 312 -13.71 17.35 18.92
CA ALA A 312 -13.59 15.90 18.79
C ALA A 312 -13.30 15.29 20.15
N VAL A 313 -13.65 14.04 20.36
CA VAL A 313 -13.22 13.30 21.57
C VAL A 313 -12.41 12.12 21.11
N LEU A 314 -11.13 12.14 21.44
CA LEU A 314 -10.18 11.04 21.28
C LEU A 314 -10.45 9.99 22.35
N VAL A 315 -10.47 8.72 21.97
CA VAL A 315 -10.58 7.57 22.83
C VAL A 315 -9.33 6.72 22.66
N THR A 316 -8.65 6.40 23.74
CA THR A 316 -7.50 5.50 23.70
C THR A 316 -7.49 4.55 24.89
N SER A 317 -7.10 3.30 24.65
CA SER A 317 -6.84 2.33 25.71
C SER A 317 -5.40 2.40 26.26
N ARG A 318 -4.60 3.34 25.75
CA ARG A 318 -3.23 3.61 26.19
C ARG A 318 -3.24 4.63 27.33
N ALA A 319 -3.75 4.20 28.50
CA ALA A 319 -3.92 5.09 29.67
C ALA A 319 -2.61 5.60 30.26
N GLU A 320 -1.50 4.93 29.97
CA GLU A 320 -0.15 5.31 30.40
C GLU A 320 0.42 6.52 29.61
N LEU A 321 -0.17 6.87 28.47
CA LEU A 321 0.29 8.01 27.69
C LEU A 321 -0.18 9.33 28.28
N PRO A 322 0.70 10.31 28.46
CA PRO A 322 0.28 11.70 28.73
C PRO A 322 -0.70 12.19 27.67
N MET A 323 -1.62 13.04 28.04
CA MET A 323 -2.70 13.55 27.17
C MET A 323 -2.18 14.10 25.84
N GLN A 324 -1.14 14.91 25.85
CA GLN A 324 -0.54 15.44 24.63
C GLN A 324 0.05 14.32 23.75
N ALA A 325 0.76 13.36 24.34
CA ALA A 325 1.34 12.24 23.61
C ALA A 325 0.28 11.34 22.97
N ALA A 326 -0.88 11.15 23.63
CA ALA A 326 -1.99 10.41 23.04
C ALA A 326 -2.58 11.12 21.82
N VAL A 327 -2.68 12.45 21.85
CA VAL A 327 -3.16 13.27 20.73
C VAL A 327 -2.16 13.23 19.56
N ASP A 328 -0.87 13.42 19.83
CA ASP A 328 0.20 13.40 18.82
C ASP A 328 0.29 12.00 18.17
N ARG A 329 0.12 10.95 18.97
CA ARG A 329 0.10 9.57 18.47
C ARG A 329 -1.05 9.32 17.52
N TYR A 330 -2.25 9.84 17.82
CA TYR A 330 -3.38 9.78 16.91
C TYR A 330 -3.12 10.52 15.61
N ASP A 331 -2.51 11.70 15.68
CA ASP A 331 -2.22 12.51 14.51
C ASP A 331 -1.22 11.83 13.56
N GLY A 332 -0.35 10.96 14.08
CA GLY A 332 0.52 10.10 13.26
C GLY A 332 -0.23 9.23 12.24
N ARG A 333 -1.55 8.99 12.42
CA ARG A 333 -2.41 8.32 11.45
C ARG A 333 -2.50 9.07 10.10
N ALA A 334 -2.32 10.40 10.09
CA ALA A 334 -2.33 11.19 8.87
C ALA A 334 -1.28 10.71 7.83
N ALA A 335 -0.26 9.97 8.25
CA ALA A 335 0.70 9.34 7.36
C ALA A 335 0.03 8.35 6.39
N LEU A 336 -1.03 7.63 6.79
CA LEU A 336 -1.78 6.74 5.91
C LEU A 336 -2.51 7.52 4.80
N GLU A 337 -3.12 8.66 5.13
CA GLU A 337 -3.78 9.52 4.14
C GLU A 337 -2.77 10.06 3.10
N ALA A 338 -1.59 10.50 3.59
CA ALA A 338 -0.50 10.96 2.73
C ALA A 338 0.02 9.83 1.83
N GLU A 339 0.10 8.60 2.32
CA GLU A 339 0.54 7.43 1.58
C GLU A 339 -0.48 7.03 0.50
N ILE A 340 -1.78 6.97 0.83
CA ILE A 340 -2.84 6.73 -0.17
C ILE A 340 -2.82 7.81 -1.27
N LYS A 341 -2.57 9.08 -0.89
CA LYS A 341 -2.39 10.17 -1.86
C LYS A 341 -1.15 9.95 -2.74
N SER A 342 -0.05 9.49 -2.14
CA SER A 342 1.19 9.16 -2.85
C SER A 342 0.97 8.02 -3.86
N ASP A 343 0.24 6.98 -3.50
CA ASP A 343 -0.11 5.88 -4.41
C ASP A 343 -1.02 6.34 -5.56
N LYS A 344 -2.01 7.20 -5.27
CA LYS A 344 -2.84 7.81 -6.31
C LYS A 344 -2.00 8.59 -7.33
N GLN A 345 -0.91 9.22 -6.90
CA GLN A 345 -0.01 10.01 -7.74
C GLN A 345 1.10 9.20 -8.41
N GLY A 346 1.71 8.26 -7.68
CA GLY A 346 2.84 7.45 -8.13
C GLY A 346 2.44 6.23 -8.93
N LEU A 347 1.44 5.48 -8.45
CA LEU A 347 0.96 4.23 -9.03
C LEU A 347 -0.35 4.39 -9.83
N GLY A 348 -0.83 5.61 -10.00
CA GLY A 348 -2.02 5.86 -10.82
C GLY A 348 -3.36 5.38 -10.22
N LEU A 349 -3.42 4.94 -8.95
CA LEU A 349 -4.65 4.40 -8.34
C LEU A 349 -5.86 5.35 -8.40
N GLY A 350 -5.64 6.66 -8.50
CA GLY A 350 -6.70 7.65 -8.60
C GLY A 350 -7.32 7.78 -10.00
N VAL A 351 -6.63 7.34 -11.05
CA VAL A 351 -7.01 7.51 -12.46
C VAL A 351 -7.19 6.20 -13.21
N LEU A 352 -6.56 5.11 -12.77
CA LEU A 352 -6.77 3.77 -13.30
C LEU A 352 -8.15 3.25 -12.89
N ARG A 353 -9.10 3.29 -13.83
CA ARG A 353 -10.51 2.98 -13.55
C ARG A 353 -11.03 1.88 -14.44
N LYS A 354 -11.72 0.93 -13.83
CA LYS A 354 -12.42 -0.16 -14.50
C LYS A 354 -13.93 -0.07 -14.28
N ARG A 355 -14.71 -0.51 -15.28
CA ARG A 355 -16.16 -0.47 -15.20
C ARG A 355 -16.69 -1.54 -14.25
N LYS A 356 -16.22 -2.78 -14.36
CA LYS A 356 -16.57 -3.87 -13.45
C LYS A 356 -15.89 -3.69 -12.09
N LEU A 357 -16.56 -4.11 -11.02
CA LEU A 357 -16.03 -4.02 -9.66
C LEU A 357 -14.87 -5.00 -9.46
N ALA A 358 -15.02 -6.26 -9.88
CA ALA A 358 -13.96 -7.26 -9.80
C ALA A 358 -12.68 -6.82 -10.55
N ALA A 359 -12.82 -6.26 -11.77
CA ALA A 359 -11.68 -5.72 -12.51
C ALA A 359 -10.98 -4.55 -11.80
N GLN A 360 -11.76 -3.71 -11.10
CA GLN A 360 -11.19 -2.62 -10.31
C GLN A 360 -10.50 -3.13 -9.05
N GLU A 361 -11.05 -4.14 -8.40
CA GLU A 361 -10.47 -4.76 -7.22
C GLU A 361 -9.18 -5.51 -7.55
N LEU A 362 -9.16 -6.25 -8.67
CA LEU A 362 -7.94 -6.88 -9.19
C LEU A 362 -6.84 -5.86 -9.45
N LEU A 363 -7.18 -4.72 -10.08
CA LEU A 363 -6.23 -3.63 -10.29
C LEU A 363 -5.80 -2.96 -8.99
N GLY A 364 -6.67 -2.86 -7.99
CA GLY A 364 -6.33 -2.40 -6.64
C GLY A 364 -5.29 -3.30 -5.97
N LEU A 365 -5.49 -4.63 -6.03
CA LEU A 365 -4.54 -5.61 -5.49
C LEU A 365 -3.17 -5.56 -6.18
N LEU A 366 -3.12 -5.33 -7.49
CA LEU A 366 -1.85 -5.09 -8.19
C LEU A 366 -1.20 -3.79 -7.73
N GLY A 367 -2.00 -2.76 -7.44
CA GLY A 367 -1.52 -1.51 -6.84
C GLY A 367 -0.98 -1.69 -5.43
N GLN A 368 -1.66 -2.48 -4.58
CA GLN A 368 -1.19 -2.87 -3.25
C GLN A 368 0.15 -3.62 -3.33
N LEU A 369 0.26 -4.59 -4.23
CA LEU A 369 1.49 -5.34 -4.44
C LEU A 369 2.62 -4.44 -4.93
N ALA A 370 2.35 -3.55 -5.89
CA ALA A 370 3.33 -2.59 -6.40
C ALA A 370 3.80 -1.63 -5.29
N HIS A 371 2.89 -1.13 -4.45
CA HIS A 371 3.23 -0.33 -3.27
C HIS A 371 4.21 -1.09 -2.37
N ASN A 372 3.85 -2.31 -1.97
CA ASN A 372 4.66 -3.12 -1.05
C ASN A 372 6.03 -3.46 -1.66
N VAL A 373 6.08 -3.85 -2.93
CA VAL A 373 7.36 -4.13 -3.62
C VAL A 373 8.27 -2.91 -3.62
N LEU A 374 7.74 -1.70 -3.86
CA LEU A 374 8.52 -0.48 -3.82
C LEU A 374 9.05 -0.17 -2.41
N ILE A 375 8.26 -0.43 -1.37
CA ILE A 375 8.67 -0.27 0.03
C ILE A 375 9.75 -1.32 0.40
N TRP A 376 9.56 -2.58 0.05
CA TRP A 376 10.55 -3.63 0.29
C TRP A 376 11.85 -3.35 -0.47
N ALA A 377 11.75 -3.01 -1.76
CA ALA A 377 12.91 -2.66 -2.58
C ALA A 377 13.68 -1.46 -2.02
N ARG A 378 12.99 -0.45 -1.50
CA ARG A 378 13.63 0.65 -0.75
C ARG A 378 14.42 0.11 0.44
N GLY A 379 13.82 -0.77 1.25
CA GLY A 379 14.49 -1.41 2.38
C GLY A 379 15.72 -2.20 1.95
N TRP A 380 15.63 -3.00 0.90
CA TRP A 380 16.74 -3.77 0.35
C TRP A 380 17.89 -2.89 -0.13
N LEU A 381 17.60 -1.73 -0.74
CA LEU A 381 18.60 -0.79 -1.22
C LEU A 381 19.28 0.00 -0.10
N THR A 382 18.59 0.22 1.03
CA THR A 382 19.02 1.13 2.10
C THR A 382 20.37 0.73 2.70
N GLY A 383 20.71 -0.58 2.74
CA GLY A 383 22.03 -1.04 3.20
C GLY A 383 23.22 -0.51 2.40
N GLY A 384 23.02 -0.13 1.13
CA GLY A 384 24.04 0.52 0.29
C GLY A 384 23.73 1.98 -0.06
N ALA A 385 22.50 2.44 0.27
CA ALA A 385 22.00 3.76 -0.06
C ALA A 385 21.09 4.33 1.05
N PRO A 386 21.60 4.66 2.24
CA PRO A 386 20.80 5.06 3.41
C PRO A 386 19.86 6.25 3.13
N ARG A 387 20.23 7.16 2.22
CA ARG A 387 19.40 8.31 1.84
C ARG A 387 18.05 7.94 1.23
N LEU A 388 17.90 6.71 0.71
CA LEU A 388 16.64 6.23 0.13
C LEU A 388 15.60 5.88 1.21
N ALA A 389 15.98 5.69 2.46
CA ALA A 389 15.08 5.29 3.55
C ALA A 389 13.85 6.21 3.72
N THR A 390 13.99 7.50 3.42
CA THR A 390 12.93 8.50 3.56
C THR A 390 12.08 8.71 2.29
N PHE A 391 12.37 7.97 1.21
CA PHE A 391 11.66 8.18 -0.07
C PHE A 391 10.28 7.51 -0.03
N GLY A 392 9.23 8.31 -0.26
CA GLY A 392 7.87 7.81 -0.49
C GLY A 392 7.69 7.33 -1.94
N ILE A 393 6.54 6.69 -2.21
CA ILE A 393 6.22 6.04 -3.48
C ILE A 393 6.47 6.93 -4.71
N VAL A 394 6.02 8.20 -4.69
CA VAL A 394 6.22 9.11 -5.83
C VAL A 394 7.69 9.29 -6.17
N ARG A 395 8.54 9.45 -5.15
CA ARG A 395 10.00 9.61 -5.35
C ARG A 395 10.65 8.30 -5.78
N LEU A 396 10.24 7.17 -5.20
CA LEU A 396 10.72 5.85 -5.61
C LEU A 396 10.46 5.62 -7.10
N VAL A 397 9.22 5.82 -7.53
CA VAL A 397 8.86 5.66 -8.95
C VAL A 397 9.65 6.62 -9.85
N ARG A 398 9.69 7.92 -9.50
CA ARG A 398 10.23 8.96 -10.41
C ARG A 398 11.73 9.16 -10.35
N GLU A 399 12.37 8.92 -9.20
CA GLU A 399 13.79 9.22 -8.99
C GLU A 399 14.66 7.97 -8.86
N VAL A 400 14.08 6.81 -8.50
CA VAL A 400 14.83 5.58 -8.27
C VAL A 400 14.63 4.57 -9.40
N TRP A 401 13.39 4.35 -9.85
CA TRP A 401 13.07 3.30 -10.81
C TRP A 401 12.96 3.79 -12.26
N THR A 402 13.23 5.07 -12.51
CA THR A 402 13.31 5.69 -13.83
C THR A 402 14.73 6.15 -14.20
N ILE A 403 15.76 5.55 -13.59
CA ILE A 403 17.15 5.84 -13.98
C ILE A 403 17.43 5.16 -15.32
N PRO A 404 17.77 5.92 -16.36
CA PRO A 404 18.07 5.37 -17.66
C PRO A 404 19.43 4.67 -17.69
N GLY A 405 19.63 3.82 -18.68
CA GLY A 405 20.91 3.13 -18.83
C GLY A 405 20.92 2.14 -19.97
N ARG A 406 21.90 1.25 -19.96
CA ARG A 406 22.07 0.19 -20.94
C ARG A 406 22.03 -1.18 -20.25
N VAL A 407 21.22 -2.06 -20.79
CA VAL A 407 21.03 -3.45 -20.29
C VAL A 407 21.57 -4.39 -21.36
N THR A 408 22.49 -5.27 -20.99
CA THR A 408 23.08 -6.29 -21.87
C THR A 408 22.51 -7.65 -21.51
N LEU A 409 21.99 -8.35 -22.50
CA LEU A 409 21.43 -9.70 -22.42
C LEU A 409 22.40 -10.71 -23.06
N VAL A 410 22.39 -11.93 -22.54
CA VAL A 410 22.95 -13.13 -23.17
C VAL A 410 21.80 -14.12 -23.31
N GLY A 411 21.35 -14.35 -24.54
CA GLY A 411 20.04 -14.96 -24.76
C GLY A 411 18.92 -14.11 -24.14
N THR A 412 18.14 -14.70 -23.23
CA THR A 412 17.06 -13.98 -22.52
C THR A 412 17.48 -13.45 -21.13
N GLN A 413 18.70 -13.75 -20.68
CA GLN A 413 19.17 -13.41 -19.33
C GLN A 413 19.88 -12.08 -19.27
N VAL A 414 19.55 -11.26 -18.29
CA VAL A 414 20.23 -9.98 -18.02
C VAL A 414 21.60 -10.25 -17.41
N GLN A 415 22.66 -9.93 -18.13
CA GLN A 415 24.04 -10.13 -17.67
C GLN A 415 24.67 -8.87 -17.07
N ARG A 416 24.35 -7.70 -17.65
CA ARG A 416 24.94 -6.42 -17.20
C ARG A 416 23.92 -5.28 -17.31
N ILE A 417 23.92 -4.44 -16.29
CA ILE A 417 23.13 -3.20 -16.25
C ILE A 417 24.11 -2.05 -15.97
N ARG A 418 24.10 -1.04 -16.85
CA ARG A 418 24.85 0.20 -16.66
C ARG A 418 23.87 1.35 -16.51
N LEU A 419 23.84 1.95 -15.33
CA LEU A 419 23.01 3.12 -15.02
C LEU A 419 23.73 4.39 -15.51
N SER A 420 23.00 5.33 -16.09
CA SER A 420 23.54 6.62 -16.49
C SER A 420 24.05 7.40 -15.28
N ALA A 421 25.36 7.69 -15.26
CA ALA A 421 26.01 8.46 -14.19
C ALA A 421 25.53 9.91 -14.11
N LEU A 422 24.89 10.42 -15.16
CA LEU A 422 24.31 11.78 -15.19
C LEU A 422 23.08 11.92 -14.32
N HIS A 423 22.41 10.80 -13.96
CA HIS A 423 21.23 10.87 -13.11
C HIS A 423 21.63 11.11 -11.65
N PRO A 424 21.02 12.09 -10.93
CA PRO A 424 21.43 12.49 -9.58
C PRO A 424 21.42 11.35 -8.54
N ARG A 425 20.57 10.33 -8.73
CA ARG A 425 20.44 9.17 -7.81
C ARG A 425 21.22 7.94 -8.27
N ALA A 426 21.87 7.97 -9.43
CA ALA A 426 22.50 6.79 -10.00
C ALA A 426 23.56 6.16 -9.08
N ARG A 427 24.36 6.97 -8.40
CA ARG A 427 25.40 6.48 -7.49
C ARG A 427 24.80 5.73 -6.31
N ASP A 428 23.83 6.33 -5.61
CA ASP A 428 23.15 5.72 -4.46
C ASP A 428 22.46 4.42 -4.86
N VAL A 429 21.64 4.46 -5.93
CA VAL A 429 20.90 3.30 -6.43
C VAL A 429 21.84 2.19 -6.92
N CYS A 430 22.92 2.52 -7.63
CA CYS A 430 23.92 1.55 -8.06
C CYS A 430 24.60 0.86 -6.85
N ALA A 431 24.91 1.61 -5.80
CA ALA A 431 25.51 1.06 -4.58
C ALA A 431 24.54 0.08 -3.87
N GLY A 432 23.25 0.44 -3.74
CA GLY A 432 22.22 -0.44 -3.19
C GLY A 432 22.02 -1.70 -4.02
N LEU A 433 21.89 -1.57 -5.34
CA LEU A 433 21.70 -2.70 -6.26
C LEU A 433 22.90 -3.67 -6.29
N ARG A 434 24.13 -3.19 -6.17
CA ARG A 434 25.33 -4.04 -6.11
C ARG A 434 25.36 -4.92 -4.85
N ARG A 435 24.75 -4.47 -3.76
CA ARG A 435 24.62 -5.28 -2.54
C ARG A 435 23.49 -6.30 -2.65
N LEU A 436 22.46 -5.95 -3.41
CA LEU A 436 21.28 -6.79 -3.58
C LEU A 436 21.50 -7.92 -4.59
N ILE A 437 22.17 -7.62 -5.71
CA ILE A 437 22.36 -8.55 -6.83
C ILE A 437 23.84 -8.98 -6.87
N PRO A 438 24.14 -10.29 -6.65
CA PRO A 438 25.50 -10.79 -6.74
C PRO A 438 26.12 -10.58 -8.14
N PRO A 439 27.39 -10.13 -8.24
CA PRO A 439 28.05 -9.88 -9.53
C PRO A 439 28.20 -11.13 -10.41
N SER A 440 28.15 -12.33 -9.82
CA SER A 440 28.15 -13.62 -10.54
C SER A 440 26.88 -13.83 -11.36
N GLN A 441 25.78 -13.19 -10.98
CA GLN A 441 24.49 -13.29 -11.66
C GLN A 441 24.28 -12.13 -12.65
N THR A 442 24.38 -10.90 -12.14
CA THR A 442 24.19 -9.69 -12.98
C THR A 442 25.10 -8.57 -12.48
N ARG A 443 25.92 -8.00 -13.38
CA ARG A 443 26.82 -6.90 -13.05
C ARG A 443 26.10 -5.56 -13.15
N VAL A 444 25.93 -4.86 -12.04
CA VAL A 444 25.39 -3.50 -11.98
C VAL A 444 26.52 -2.48 -11.87
N ALA A 445 26.55 -1.47 -12.74
CA ALA A 445 27.59 -0.45 -12.81
C ALA A 445 27.02 0.93 -13.19
N LEU A 446 27.83 1.96 -13.00
CA LEU A 446 27.60 3.27 -13.64
C LEU A 446 28.18 3.26 -15.06
N ALA A 447 27.52 3.99 -15.98
CA ALA A 447 27.97 4.23 -17.36
C ALA A 447 28.68 5.57 -17.43
#